data_8a1c00e1a02c580e5bd73e724d0ecf1e
#
_entry.id   8a1c00e1a02c580e5bd73e724d0ecf1e
#
_cell.length_a   1.000
_cell.length_b   1.000
_cell.length_c   1.000
_cell.angle_alpha   90.00
_cell.angle_beta   90.00
_cell.angle_gamma   90.00
#
_symmetry.space_group_name_H-M   'P 1'
#
loop_
_entity.id
_entity.type
_entity.pdbx_description
1 polymer ?
#
loop_
_entity_poly.entity_id
_entity_poly.type
_entity_poly.pdbx_seq_one_letter_code
_entity_poly.pdbx_strand_id
1 'polypeptide(L)'
;KGPRDAVSRRARDFIMLGLCFTGVLALLAVTGELNPVVALAALAMLVSVAIAYFAGTAAFLPVSRQAPAPVIADGAGRLDSRQLLSALPLPAFEVDAEGRIVAFNAAADLILHLDGRSNPRTSTVIRSPALLSAIERMRISSGSEALSVDVDSAPDETWRAHVSRPVGATQTLVVLEDLTPVRRAARARSDFLANASHELRTPLTALSGFIETMRGPAKDDKASWDRFLDIMAGESERMSRLIADLLSLSRIEFSEHIAPSEREDFARIVLDATEALQPIARDRNVTLELNGTDDDMPVVAHRDEIMQVVENLLTNALKYTPPGGRVTVSFGLAASMSEARTRAAQGWREGERMTLLPAAGRPGTPDASVWLRIEDEGPGIEREHLPRLGERFYRADQSRGGKITGTGLGLAIVKHIMAHHRGGLAVETRLGEGSAFGIWLPAARP
;
A
#
# COMPACT_ATOMS: atom_id res chain seq x y z
N LYS A 1 4.12 -14.51 28.96
CA LYS A 1 4.98 -13.32 29.24
C LYS A 1 4.28 -12.14 28.57
N GLY A 2 3.61 -11.29 29.37
CA GLY A 2 2.68 -10.29 28.91
C GLY A 2 3.36 -9.04 28.35
N PRO A 3 2.61 -8.16 27.63
CA PRO A 3 3.13 -6.91 27.06
C PRO A 3 3.76 -5.96 28.09
N ARG A 4 3.41 -6.07 29.37
CA ARG A 4 4.04 -5.31 30.48
C ARG A 4 5.53 -5.70 30.67
N ASP A 5 5.90 -6.97 30.44
CA ASP A 5 7.29 -7.44 30.59
C ASP A 5 8.20 -6.96 29.45
N ALA A 6 7.62 -6.71 28.26
CA ALA A 6 8.35 -6.18 27.10
C ALA A 6 8.63 -4.69 27.23
N VAL A 7 7.67 -3.91 27.76
CA VAL A 7 7.83 -2.47 28.03
C VAL A 7 8.83 -2.25 29.14
N SER A 8 8.79 -3.05 30.21
CA SER A 8 9.73 -2.95 31.34
C SER A 8 11.16 -3.32 30.95
N ARG A 9 11.36 -4.27 30.02
CA ARG A 9 12.70 -4.62 29.50
C ARG A 9 13.26 -3.50 28.63
N ARG A 10 12.50 -2.94 27.69
CA ARG A 10 12.94 -1.84 26.83
C ARG A 10 13.28 -0.59 27.62
N ALA A 11 12.46 -0.25 28.62
CA ALA A 11 12.74 0.86 29.54
C ALA A 11 14.05 0.63 30.31
N ARG A 12 14.29 -0.56 30.81
CA ARG A 12 15.54 -0.92 31.53
C ARG A 12 16.75 -0.88 30.60
N ASP A 13 16.63 -1.40 29.36
CA ASP A 13 17.72 -1.37 28.38
C ASP A 13 18.06 0.06 27.97
N PHE A 14 17.07 0.94 27.84
CA PHE A 14 17.26 2.36 27.54
C PHE A 14 17.93 3.12 28.70
N ILE A 15 17.54 2.83 29.94
CA ILE A 15 18.17 3.39 31.15
C ILE A 15 19.62 2.93 31.27
N MET A 16 19.91 1.66 31.02
CA MET A 16 21.28 1.13 31.04
C MET A 16 22.16 1.78 29.97
N LEU A 17 21.64 1.95 28.75
CA LEU A 17 22.37 2.62 27.68
C LEU A 17 22.65 4.09 28.00
N GLY A 18 21.67 4.79 28.58
CA GLY A 18 21.82 6.18 29.04
C GLY A 18 22.88 6.33 30.15
N LEU A 19 22.91 5.41 31.13
CA LEU A 19 23.91 5.40 32.17
C LEU A 19 25.32 5.14 31.62
N CYS A 20 25.48 4.20 30.69
CA CYS A 20 26.78 3.97 30.03
C CYS A 20 27.26 5.19 29.26
N PHE A 21 26.37 5.85 28.50
CA PHE A 21 26.71 7.04 27.73
C PHE A 21 27.11 8.24 28.64
N THR A 22 26.35 8.43 29.73
CA THR A 22 26.67 9.46 30.73
C THR A 22 28.01 9.18 31.38
N GLY A 23 28.35 7.93 31.69
CA GLY A 23 29.63 7.52 32.23
C GLY A 23 30.80 7.83 31.28
N VAL A 24 30.63 7.56 29.98
CA VAL A 24 31.66 7.88 28.97
C VAL A 24 31.85 9.38 28.84
N LEU A 25 30.77 10.18 28.79
CA LEU A 25 30.87 11.65 28.72
C LEU A 25 31.56 12.24 29.97
N ALA A 26 31.24 11.71 31.14
CA ALA A 26 31.88 12.13 32.39
C ALA A 26 33.40 11.82 32.40
N LEU A 27 33.80 10.63 31.92
CA LEU A 27 35.19 10.22 31.81
C LEU A 27 35.94 11.12 30.83
N LEU A 28 35.40 11.40 29.65
CA LEU A 28 36.01 12.30 28.65
C LEU A 28 36.13 13.75 29.14
N ALA A 29 35.18 14.21 29.96
CA ALA A 29 35.24 15.53 30.56
C ALA A 29 36.32 15.61 31.67
N VAL A 30 36.51 14.54 32.45
CA VAL A 30 37.54 14.47 33.52
C VAL A 30 38.94 14.32 32.94
N THR A 31 39.10 13.57 31.82
CA THR A 31 40.41 13.42 31.14
C THR A 31 40.83 14.66 30.34
N GLY A 32 39.97 15.68 30.25
CA GLY A 32 40.22 16.92 29.51
C GLY A 32 40.13 16.82 28.00
N GLU A 33 39.70 15.65 27.47
CA GLU A 33 39.50 15.43 26.03
C GLU A 33 38.22 16.08 25.51
N LEU A 34 37.23 16.39 26.39
CA LEU A 34 35.99 17.04 26.02
C LEU A 34 35.75 18.30 26.84
N ASN A 35 35.39 19.40 26.19
CA ASN A 35 35.04 20.63 26.88
C ASN A 35 33.82 20.40 27.80
N PRO A 36 33.87 20.74 29.09
CA PRO A 36 32.76 20.47 30.03
C PRO A 36 31.45 21.11 29.65
N VAL A 37 31.46 22.23 28.91
CA VAL A 37 30.23 22.86 28.38
C VAL A 37 29.56 21.96 27.30
N VAL A 38 30.36 21.32 26.44
CA VAL A 38 29.88 20.40 25.42
C VAL A 38 29.33 19.13 26.06
N ALA A 39 29.98 18.61 27.10
CA ALA A 39 29.50 17.45 27.86
C ALA A 39 28.14 17.74 28.52
N LEU A 40 27.99 18.94 29.11
CA LEU A 40 26.73 19.36 29.72
C LEU A 40 25.59 19.52 28.69
N ALA A 41 25.89 20.08 27.52
CA ALA A 41 24.94 20.25 26.44
C ALA A 41 24.47 18.87 25.88
N ALA A 42 25.40 17.92 25.71
CA ALA A 42 25.07 16.55 25.28
C ALA A 42 24.21 15.80 26.30
N LEU A 43 24.49 16.00 27.61
CA LEU A 43 23.66 15.42 28.68
C LEU A 43 22.25 16.02 28.70
N ALA A 44 22.12 17.33 28.52
CA ALA A 44 20.80 18.01 28.45
C ALA A 44 20.00 17.54 27.26
N MET A 45 20.64 17.33 26.11
CA MET A 45 20.00 16.79 24.92
C MET A 45 19.50 15.34 25.14
N LEU A 46 20.30 14.51 25.79
CA LEU A 46 19.96 13.12 26.10
C LEU A 46 18.77 13.03 27.07
N VAL A 47 18.74 13.90 28.09
CA VAL A 47 17.59 14.01 29.01
C VAL A 47 16.34 14.50 28.28
N SER A 48 16.46 15.46 27.37
CA SER A 48 15.33 15.97 26.58
C SER A 48 14.76 14.88 25.67
N VAL A 49 15.60 14.09 25.01
CA VAL A 49 15.19 12.94 24.17
C VAL A 49 14.51 11.86 25.03
N ALA A 50 15.04 11.57 26.22
CA ALA A 50 14.43 10.62 27.13
C ALA A 50 13.05 11.08 27.61
N ILE A 51 12.89 12.37 27.97
CA ILE A 51 11.60 12.95 28.36
C ILE A 51 10.60 12.86 27.20
N ALA A 52 11.01 13.24 25.98
CA ALA A 52 10.14 13.16 24.79
C ALA A 52 9.71 11.71 24.49
N TYR A 53 10.62 10.75 24.62
CA TYR A 53 10.35 9.34 24.44
C TYR A 53 9.35 8.81 25.49
N PHE A 54 9.56 9.11 26.78
CA PHE A 54 8.65 8.68 27.85
C PHE A 54 7.30 9.42 27.80
N ALA A 55 7.27 10.72 27.45
CA ALA A 55 6.03 11.45 27.24
C ALA A 55 5.23 10.90 26.04
N GLY A 56 5.92 10.58 24.93
CA GLY A 56 5.31 9.96 23.77
C GLY A 56 4.75 8.57 24.06
N THR A 57 5.47 7.73 24.81
CA THR A 57 5.01 6.40 25.21
C THR A 57 3.89 6.45 26.24
N ALA A 58 3.86 7.46 27.14
CA ALA A 58 2.78 7.67 28.10
C ALA A 58 1.47 8.12 27.41
N ALA A 59 1.56 8.86 26.29
CA ALA A 59 0.41 9.24 25.48
C ALA A 59 -0.25 8.06 24.73
N PHE A 60 0.49 6.97 24.52
CA PHE A 60 0.01 5.73 23.89
C PHE A 60 -0.35 4.61 24.90
N LEU A 61 -0.19 4.84 26.19
CA LEU A 61 -0.78 3.93 27.16
C LEU A 61 -2.31 4.14 27.09
N PRO A 62 -3.08 3.08 26.74
CA PRO A 62 -4.53 3.19 26.89
C PRO A 62 -4.75 3.51 28.36
N VAL A 63 -5.31 4.70 28.64
CA VAL A 63 -5.84 5.01 29.94
C VAL A 63 -6.87 3.94 30.19
N SER A 64 -6.52 2.94 31.00
CA SER A 64 -7.45 2.01 31.58
C SER A 64 -8.35 2.85 32.47
N ARG A 65 -9.32 3.55 31.85
CA ARG A 65 -10.49 3.97 32.57
C ARG A 65 -11.08 2.67 33.09
N GLN A 66 -10.90 2.41 34.38
CA GLN A 66 -11.81 1.52 35.07
C GLN A 66 -13.18 2.04 34.72
N ALA A 67 -13.85 1.35 33.80
CA ALA A 67 -15.25 1.63 33.54
C ALA A 67 -15.91 1.56 34.93
N PRO A 68 -16.67 2.60 35.31
CA PRO A 68 -17.46 2.51 36.55
C PRO A 68 -18.24 1.20 36.48
N ALA A 69 -18.22 0.43 37.54
CA ALA A 69 -18.99 -0.82 37.62
C ALA A 69 -20.39 -0.50 37.09
N PRO A 70 -20.94 -1.27 36.14
CA PRO A 70 -22.24 -0.97 35.57
C PRO A 70 -23.22 -0.95 36.75
N VAL A 71 -23.77 0.23 37.01
CA VAL A 71 -24.95 0.34 37.85
C VAL A 71 -26.04 -0.37 37.07
N ILE A 72 -26.32 -1.61 37.43
CA ILE A 72 -27.47 -2.34 36.92
C ILE A 72 -28.68 -1.59 37.49
N ALA A 73 -29.21 -0.68 36.66
CA ALA A 73 -30.51 -0.13 36.93
C ALA A 73 -31.52 -1.28 36.77
N ASP A 74 -32.00 -1.77 37.90
CA ASP A 74 -33.16 -2.66 37.94
C ASP A 74 -34.33 -1.88 37.31
N GLY A 75 -34.64 -2.16 36.06
CA GLY A 75 -35.76 -1.52 35.36
C GLY A 75 -35.59 -1.25 33.85
N ALA A 76 -34.36 -1.31 33.30
CA ALA A 76 -34.18 -1.27 31.85
C ALA A 76 -34.48 -2.67 31.29
N GLY A 77 -35.43 -2.76 30.36
CA GLY A 77 -35.85 -4.01 29.73
C GLY A 77 -34.60 -4.83 29.31
N ARG A 78 -34.58 -6.10 29.67
CA ARG A 78 -33.56 -7.07 29.20
C ARG A 78 -33.55 -7.02 27.68
N LEU A 79 -32.54 -6.39 27.12
CA LEU A 79 -32.29 -6.52 25.69
C LEU A 79 -32.11 -8.03 25.43
N ASP A 80 -32.97 -8.59 24.58
CA ASP A 80 -32.84 -9.96 24.16
C ASP A 80 -31.45 -10.14 23.53
N SER A 81 -30.73 -11.20 23.86
CA SER A 81 -29.40 -11.46 23.31
C SER A 81 -29.38 -11.40 21.79
N ARG A 82 -30.48 -11.76 21.13
CA ARG A 82 -30.69 -11.64 19.68
C ARG A 82 -30.67 -10.19 19.21
N GLN A 83 -31.24 -9.25 19.98
CA GLN A 83 -31.23 -7.82 19.61
C GLN A 83 -29.81 -7.24 19.72
N LEU A 84 -29.03 -7.65 20.74
CA LEU A 84 -27.64 -7.28 20.89
C LEU A 84 -26.79 -7.84 19.76
N LEU A 85 -26.95 -9.12 19.39
CA LEU A 85 -26.25 -9.73 18.26
C LEU A 85 -26.56 -9.03 16.95
N SER A 86 -27.83 -8.68 16.70
CA SER A 86 -28.24 -7.99 15.46
C SER A 86 -27.65 -6.58 15.33
N ALA A 87 -27.29 -5.92 16.45
CA ALA A 87 -26.67 -4.61 16.45
C ALA A 87 -25.13 -4.65 16.26
N LEU A 88 -24.51 -5.82 16.34
CA LEU A 88 -23.08 -5.97 16.11
C LEU A 88 -22.77 -5.93 14.59
N PRO A 89 -21.85 -5.06 14.16
CA PRO A 89 -21.44 -5.02 12.75
C PRO A 89 -20.52 -6.20 12.36
N LEU A 90 -19.92 -6.88 13.34
CA LEU A 90 -19.06 -8.03 13.14
C LEU A 90 -19.89 -9.33 13.16
N PRO A 91 -19.47 -10.36 12.42
CA PRO A 91 -20.08 -11.69 12.47
C PRO A 91 -20.03 -12.23 13.90
N ALA A 92 -21.19 -12.52 14.46
CA ALA A 92 -21.30 -12.99 15.85
C ALA A 92 -22.38 -14.05 15.99
N PHE A 93 -22.12 -15.05 16.85
CA PHE A 93 -23.04 -16.12 17.15
C PHE A 93 -22.86 -16.65 18.58
N GLU A 94 -23.91 -17.23 19.11
CA GLU A 94 -23.94 -17.85 20.45
C GLU A 94 -24.00 -19.37 20.36
N VAL A 95 -23.25 -20.02 21.24
CA VAL A 95 -23.15 -21.48 21.34
C VAL A 95 -23.65 -21.92 22.71
N ASP A 96 -24.58 -22.89 22.73
CA ASP A 96 -25.09 -23.48 23.98
C ASP A 96 -24.13 -24.49 24.65
N ALA A 97 -24.56 -25.03 25.77
CA ALA A 97 -23.80 -26.05 26.52
C ALA A 97 -23.60 -27.35 25.72
N GLU A 98 -24.40 -27.64 24.74
CA GLU A 98 -24.36 -28.85 23.87
C GLU A 98 -23.50 -28.62 22.61
N GLY A 99 -22.94 -27.41 22.40
CA GLY A 99 -22.11 -27.06 21.25
C GLY A 99 -22.96 -26.76 19.99
N ARG A 100 -24.19 -26.28 20.15
CA ARG A 100 -25.08 -25.89 19.07
C ARG A 100 -25.12 -24.37 18.95
N ILE A 101 -25.20 -23.86 17.75
CA ILE A 101 -25.39 -22.43 17.46
C ILE A 101 -26.88 -22.11 17.68
N VAL A 102 -27.19 -21.31 18.70
CA VAL A 102 -28.57 -20.99 19.12
C VAL A 102 -29.04 -19.62 18.68
N ALA A 103 -28.10 -18.71 18.43
CA ALA A 103 -28.34 -17.37 17.89
C ALA A 103 -27.18 -16.91 17.04
N PHE A 104 -27.44 -16.13 16.01
CA PHE A 104 -26.45 -15.54 15.12
C PHE A 104 -26.99 -14.26 14.47
N ASN A 105 -26.10 -13.38 14.02
CA ASN A 105 -26.48 -12.21 13.24
C ASN A 105 -26.35 -12.44 11.73
N ALA A 106 -26.86 -11.51 10.93
CA ALA A 106 -26.83 -11.61 9.47
C ALA A 106 -25.39 -11.69 8.91
N ALA A 107 -24.42 -11.04 9.54
CA ALA A 107 -23.02 -11.11 9.14
C ALA A 107 -22.43 -12.51 9.37
N ALA A 108 -22.76 -13.19 10.45
CA ALA A 108 -22.34 -14.56 10.70
C ALA A 108 -23.01 -15.56 9.75
N ASP A 109 -24.27 -15.31 9.39
CA ASP A 109 -24.97 -16.14 8.41
C ASP A 109 -24.31 -16.12 7.04
N LEU A 110 -23.92 -14.93 6.56
CA LEU A 110 -23.20 -14.77 5.27
C LEU A 110 -21.92 -15.59 5.18
N ILE A 111 -21.20 -15.75 6.32
CA ILE A 111 -19.90 -16.45 6.34
C ILE A 111 -20.07 -17.95 6.60
N LEU A 112 -20.98 -18.31 7.51
CA LEU A 112 -21.12 -19.69 7.99
C LEU A 112 -22.27 -20.44 7.31
N HIS A 113 -23.06 -19.77 6.46
CA HIS A 113 -24.21 -20.33 5.74
C HIS A 113 -25.16 -21.08 6.71
N LEU A 114 -25.63 -20.36 7.73
CA LEU A 114 -26.46 -20.90 8.80
C LEU A 114 -27.94 -20.93 8.46
N ASP A 115 -28.37 -20.11 7.47
CA ASP A 115 -29.75 -19.94 7.08
C ASP A 115 -30.38 -21.27 6.66
N GLY A 116 -31.59 -21.54 7.12
CA GLY A 116 -32.30 -22.81 6.93
C GLY A 116 -31.84 -23.97 7.82
N ARG A 117 -30.90 -23.79 8.73
CA ARG A 117 -30.44 -24.81 9.67
C ARG A 117 -30.97 -24.53 11.08
N SER A 118 -31.76 -25.44 11.64
CA SER A 118 -32.21 -25.33 13.02
C SER A 118 -31.12 -25.78 13.99
N ASN A 119 -30.49 -24.84 14.70
CA ASN A 119 -29.48 -25.05 15.74
C ASN A 119 -28.38 -26.07 15.36
N PRO A 120 -27.58 -25.78 14.29
CA PRO A 120 -26.55 -26.70 13.85
C PRO A 120 -25.46 -26.82 14.92
N ARG A 121 -24.79 -27.97 14.97
CA ARG A 121 -23.61 -28.14 15.82
C ARG A 121 -22.43 -27.34 15.25
N THR A 122 -21.64 -26.70 16.13
CA THR A 122 -20.44 -25.97 15.71
C THR A 122 -19.50 -26.84 14.87
N SER A 123 -19.33 -28.11 15.20
CA SER A 123 -18.47 -29.07 14.48
C SER A 123 -18.94 -29.38 13.04
N THR A 124 -20.20 -29.10 12.69
CA THR A 124 -20.70 -29.31 11.32
C THR A 124 -20.53 -28.08 10.42
N VAL A 125 -20.34 -26.92 11.02
CA VAL A 125 -20.25 -25.61 10.34
C VAL A 125 -18.82 -25.09 10.35
N ILE A 126 -18.14 -25.19 11.49
CA ILE A 126 -16.80 -24.68 11.70
C ILE A 126 -15.78 -25.78 11.39
N ARG A 127 -14.86 -25.52 10.45
CA ARG A 127 -13.82 -26.45 10.04
C ARG A 127 -12.50 -26.27 10.80
N SER A 128 -12.32 -25.14 11.47
CA SER A 128 -11.08 -24.87 12.21
C SER A 128 -11.01 -25.64 13.54
N PRO A 129 -10.05 -26.57 13.72
CA PRO A 129 -9.86 -27.28 14.98
C PRO A 129 -9.50 -26.35 16.13
N ALA A 130 -8.76 -25.25 15.84
CA ALA A 130 -8.35 -24.28 16.83
C ALA A 130 -9.56 -23.52 17.41
N LEU A 131 -10.50 -23.11 16.56
CA LEU A 131 -11.72 -22.44 16.99
C LEU A 131 -12.63 -23.40 17.76
N LEU A 132 -12.81 -24.63 17.27
CA LEU A 132 -13.61 -25.64 17.98
C LEU A 132 -13.04 -25.93 19.38
N SER A 133 -11.72 -26.04 19.49
CA SER A 133 -11.04 -26.25 20.78
C SER A 133 -11.19 -25.04 21.71
N ALA A 134 -11.19 -23.81 21.18
CA ALA A 134 -11.40 -22.59 21.97
C ALA A 134 -12.83 -22.51 22.50
N ILE A 135 -13.84 -22.82 21.65
CA ILE A 135 -15.25 -22.89 22.05
C ILE A 135 -15.42 -23.94 23.14
N GLU A 136 -14.86 -25.15 22.97
CA GLU A 136 -14.98 -26.23 23.93
C GLU A 136 -14.34 -25.89 25.29
N ARG A 137 -13.13 -25.30 25.28
CA ARG A 137 -12.48 -24.81 26.51
C ARG A 137 -13.32 -23.77 27.23
N MET A 138 -13.93 -22.85 26.49
CA MET A 138 -14.77 -21.81 27.08
C MET A 138 -16.08 -22.38 27.65
N ARG A 139 -16.64 -23.45 27.05
CA ARG A 139 -17.83 -24.14 27.54
C ARG A 139 -17.59 -24.85 28.87
N ILE A 140 -16.40 -25.40 29.07
CA ILE A 140 -16.02 -26.14 30.27
C ILE A 140 -15.51 -25.21 31.38
N SER A 141 -14.90 -24.07 31.02
CA SER A 141 -14.33 -23.12 31.95
C SER A 141 -15.42 -22.35 32.70
N SER A 142 -15.24 -22.23 34.01
CA SER A 142 -16.08 -21.38 34.88
C SER A 142 -15.60 -19.92 34.93
N GLY A 143 -14.53 -19.58 34.18
CA GLY A 143 -13.90 -18.25 34.17
C GLY A 143 -14.44 -17.32 33.10
N SER A 144 -14.32 -16.02 33.37
CA SER A 144 -14.73 -14.92 32.47
C SER A 144 -13.61 -14.50 31.51
N GLU A 145 -12.58 -15.32 31.29
CA GLU A 145 -11.48 -14.97 30.40
C GLU A 145 -11.88 -15.15 28.93
N ALA A 146 -11.72 -14.08 28.14
CA ALA A 146 -11.90 -14.18 26.69
C ALA A 146 -10.68 -14.85 26.04
N LEU A 147 -10.94 -15.75 25.11
CA LEU A 147 -9.91 -16.40 24.28
C LEU A 147 -9.93 -15.82 22.90
N SER A 148 -8.75 -15.51 22.35
CA SER A 148 -8.63 -15.08 20.95
C SER A 148 -7.83 -16.10 20.16
N VAL A 149 -8.36 -16.54 19.01
CA VAL A 149 -7.76 -17.55 18.15
C VAL A 149 -7.80 -17.08 16.71
N ASP A 150 -6.65 -17.14 16.04
CA ASP A 150 -6.59 -16.85 14.61
C ASP A 150 -6.99 -18.10 13.83
N VAL A 151 -7.85 -17.91 12.83
CA VAL A 151 -8.46 -18.97 12.01
C VAL A 151 -8.19 -18.65 10.55
N ASP A 152 -7.46 -19.51 9.87
CA ASP A 152 -7.30 -19.42 8.42
C ASP A 152 -8.46 -20.19 7.76
N SER A 153 -9.34 -19.46 7.08
CA SER A 153 -10.53 -20.00 6.39
C SER A 153 -10.21 -20.47 4.97
N ALA A 154 -9.33 -19.74 4.29
CA ALA A 154 -8.79 -20.03 2.96
C ALA A 154 -7.32 -19.57 2.90
N PRO A 155 -6.57 -19.92 1.84
CA PRO A 155 -5.14 -19.55 1.72
C PRO A 155 -4.82 -18.08 1.95
N ASP A 156 -5.78 -17.18 1.66
CA ASP A 156 -5.62 -15.73 1.78
C ASP A 156 -6.66 -15.07 2.68
N GLU A 157 -7.39 -15.83 3.49
CA GLU A 157 -8.40 -15.33 4.41
C GLU A 157 -8.05 -15.72 5.85
N THR A 158 -7.88 -14.74 6.69
CA THR A 158 -7.59 -14.92 8.11
C THR A 158 -8.60 -14.16 8.95
N TRP A 159 -9.24 -14.91 9.83
CA TRP A 159 -10.18 -14.39 10.81
C TRP A 159 -9.60 -14.50 12.22
N ARG A 160 -9.93 -13.56 13.08
CA ARG A 160 -9.70 -13.70 14.53
C ARG A 160 -11.02 -13.95 15.22
N ALA A 161 -11.13 -15.10 15.87
CA ALA A 161 -12.28 -15.44 16.68
C ALA A 161 -12.05 -15.02 18.13
N HIS A 162 -12.92 -14.18 18.65
CA HIS A 162 -13.00 -13.82 20.06
C HIS A 162 -14.08 -14.69 20.70
N VAL A 163 -13.68 -15.58 21.59
CA VAL A 163 -14.56 -16.52 22.27
C VAL A 163 -14.64 -16.14 23.74
N SER A 164 -15.82 -15.79 24.20
CA SER A 164 -16.05 -15.34 25.57
C SER A 164 -17.33 -15.90 26.16
N ARG A 165 -17.38 -15.98 27.48
CA ARG A 165 -18.60 -16.33 28.21
C ARG A 165 -18.94 -15.20 29.18
N PRO A 166 -20.02 -14.44 28.94
CA PRO A 166 -20.46 -13.39 29.84
C PRO A 166 -20.75 -13.93 31.24
N VAL A 167 -20.46 -13.17 32.27
CA VAL A 167 -20.70 -13.56 33.67
C VAL A 167 -22.18 -13.84 33.87
N GLY A 168 -22.49 -15.04 34.38
CA GLY A 168 -23.88 -15.47 34.60
C GLY A 168 -24.59 -16.02 33.33
N ALA A 169 -23.95 -16.03 32.18
CA ALA A 169 -24.48 -16.65 30.96
C ALA A 169 -24.13 -18.15 30.89
N THR A 170 -25.07 -18.94 30.35
CA THR A 170 -24.83 -20.34 30.02
C THR A 170 -24.30 -20.51 28.61
N GLN A 171 -24.40 -19.47 27.79
CA GLN A 171 -23.99 -19.46 26.37
C GLN A 171 -22.61 -18.87 26.19
N THR A 172 -21.88 -19.37 25.19
CA THR A 172 -20.58 -18.86 24.75
C THR A 172 -20.80 -17.94 23.54
N LEU A 173 -20.34 -16.70 23.63
CA LEU A 173 -20.37 -15.74 22.54
C LEU A 173 -19.07 -15.90 21.71
N VAL A 174 -19.22 -15.99 20.40
CA VAL A 174 -18.14 -15.96 19.44
C VAL A 174 -18.32 -14.77 18.50
N VAL A 175 -17.28 -13.93 18.39
CA VAL A 175 -17.24 -12.79 17.46
C VAL A 175 -16.06 -13.00 16.54
N LEU A 176 -16.28 -12.85 15.23
CA LEU A 176 -15.23 -12.99 14.21
C LEU A 176 -14.81 -11.61 13.69
N GLU A 177 -13.51 -11.37 13.68
CA GLU A 177 -12.89 -10.18 13.12
C GLU A 177 -12.11 -10.57 11.87
N ASP A 178 -12.38 -9.92 10.73
CA ASP A 178 -11.63 -10.13 9.50
C ASP A 178 -10.26 -9.45 9.58
N LEU A 179 -9.20 -10.24 9.69
CA LEU A 179 -7.83 -9.77 9.67
C LEU A 179 -7.20 -9.82 8.28
N THR A 180 -7.92 -10.29 7.28
CA THR A 180 -7.43 -10.44 5.91
C THR A 180 -6.87 -9.14 5.35
N PRO A 181 -7.57 -7.98 5.46
CA PRO A 181 -7.05 -6.71 4.95
C PRO A 181 -5.75 -6.29 5.63
N VAL A 182 -5.69 -6.44 6.95
CA VAL A 182 -4.50 -6.07 7.75
C VAL A 182 -3.30 -6.96 7.41
N ARG A 183 -3.52 -8.26 7.29
CA ARG A 183 -2.46 -9.22 6.93
C ARG A 183 -2.00 -9.04 5.48
N ARG A 184 -2.92 -8.78 4.55
CA ARG A 184 -2.57 -8.46 3.15
C ARG A 184 -1.70 -7.20 3.08
N ALA A 185 -2.07 -6.14 3.79
CA ALA A 185 -1.28 -4.92 3.86
C ALA A 185 0.12 -5.16 4.47
N ALA A 186 0.20 -5.92 5.57
CA ALA A 186 1.47 -6.25 6.21
C ALA A 186 2.38 -7.10 5.30
N ARG A 187 1.83 -8.11 4.60
CA ARG A 187 2.57 -8.91 3.61
C ARG A 187 3.06 -8.04 2.46
N ALA A 188 2.18 -7.24 1.86
CA ALA A 188 2.53 -6.35 0.75
C ALA A 188 3.67 -5.39 1.14
N ARG A 189 3.68 -4.88 2.38
CA ARG A 189 4.77 -4.05 2.91
C ARG A 189 6.07 -4.83 3.08
N SER A 190 6.00 -6.06 3.58
CA SER A 190 7.18 -6.93 3.74
C SER A 190 7.80 -7.28 2.40
N ASP A 191 6.96 -7.69 1.43
CA ASP A 191 7.38 -8.02 0.06
C ASP A 191 7.98 -6.81 -0.65
N PHE A 192 7.40 -5.62 -0.43
CA PHE A 192 7.94 -4.36 -0.96
C PHE A 192 9.36 -4.09 -0.45
N LEU A 193 9.61 -4.21 0.86
CA LEU A 193 10.94 -4.02 1.45
C LEU A 193 11.95 -5.06 0.97
N ALA A 194 11.54 -6.32 0.86
CA ALA A 194 12.38 -7.40 0.36
C ALA A 194 12.77 -7.15 -1.12
N ASN A 195 11.80 -6.83 -1.97
CA ASN A 195 12.03 -6.56 -3.38
C ASN A 195 12.89 -5.30 -3.59
N ALA A 196 12.64 -4.21 -2.84
CA ALA A 196 13.46 -3.00 -2.87
C ALA A 196 14.93 -3.31 -2.52
N SER A 197 15.15 -4.13 -1.48
CA SER A 197 16.49 -4.57 -1.09
C SER A 197 17.19 -5.38 -2.17
N HIS A 198 16.45 -6.26 -2.86
CA HIS A 198 16.99 -7.05 -3.97
C HIS A 198 17.32 -6.19 -5.18
N GLU A 199 16.42 -5.28 -5.58
CA GLU A 199 16.62 -4.38 -6.73
C GLU A 199 17.74 -3.35 -6.50
N LEU A 200 18.06 -3.00 -5.26
CA LEU A 200 19.22 -2.16 -4.91
C LEU A 200 20.52 -2.97 -4.84
N ARG A 201 20.48 -4.22 -4.37
CA ARG A 201 21.68 -5.05 -4.21
C ARG A 201 22.33 -5.40 -5.55
N THR A 202 21.53 -5.74 -6.55
CA THR A 202 22.01 -6.17 -7.88
C THR A 202 22.91 -5.11 -8.53
N PRO A 203 22.48 -3.85 -8.74
CA PRO A 203 23.33 -2.83 -9.35
C PRO A 203 24.55 -2.49 -8.45
N LEU A 204 24.39 -2.51 -7.13
CA LEU A 204 25.50 -2.27 -6.21
C LEU A 204 26.60 -3.33 -6.33
N THR A 205 26.21 -4.61 -6.46
CA THR A 205 27.16 -5.71 -6.68
C THR A 205 27.86 -5.56 -8.03
N ALA A 206 27.13 -5.15 -9.07
CA ALA A 206 27.72 -4.89 -10.39
C ALA A 206 28.74 -3.74 -10.34
N LEU A 207 28.38 -2.62 -9.72
CA LEU A 207 29.31 -1.48 -9.51
C LEU A 207 30.58 -1.92 -8.78
N SER A 208 30.44 -2.66 -7.67
CA SER A 208 31.58 -3.17 -6.91
C SER A 208 32.47 -4.09 -7.75
N GLY A 209 31.87 -4.98 -8.54
CA GLY A 209 32.60 -5.90 -9.43
C GLY A 209 33.38 -5.17 -10.54
N PHE A 210 32.78 -4.13 -11.15
CA PHE A 210 33.48 -3.30 -12.14
C PHE A 210 34.65 -2.53 -11.51
N ILE A 211 34.49 -1.96 -10.32
CA ILE A 211 35.57 -1.29 -9.59
C ILE A 211 36.70 -2.27 -9.28
N GLU A 212 36.40 -3.47 -8.81
CA GLU A 212 37.41 -4.50 -8.53
C GLU A 212 38.14 -4.93 -9.82
N THR A 213 37.41 -5.09 -10.93
CA THR A 213 37.97 -5.44 -12.24
C THR A 213 38.93 -4.37 -12.73
N MET A 214 38.55 -3.10 -12.65
CA MET A 214 39.39 -1.96 -13.02
C MET A 214 40.63 -1.81 -12.14
N ARG A 215 40.54 -2.15 -10.84
CA ARG A 215 41.67 -2.10 -9.89
C ARG A 215 42.61 -3.31 -9.99
N GLY A 216 42.15 -4.40 -10.56
CA GLY A 216 42.86 -5.68 -10.68
C GLY A 216 43.14 -6.12 -12.12
N PRO A 217 42.35 -7.07 -12.70
CA PRO A 217 42.67 -7.67 -14.00
C PRO A 217 42.71 -6.70 -15.18
N ALA A 218 41.87 -5.64 -15.16
CA ALA A 218 41.80 -4.62 -16.22
C ALA A 218 42.54 -3.32 -15.86
N LYS A 219 43.48 -3.34 -14.91
CA LYS A 219 44.19 -2.14 -14.44
C LYS A 219 44.92 -1.40 -15.57
N ASP A 220 45.50 -2.14 -16.50
CA ASP A 220 46.28 -1.60 -17.60
C ASP A 220 45.47 -1.54 -18.91
N ASP A 221 44.23 -2.04 -18.94
CA ASP A 221 43.35 -2.02 -20.11
C ASP A 221 42.46 -0.78 -20.11
N LYS A 222 43.05 0.35 -20.47
CA LYS A 222 42.34 1.64 -20.53
C LYS A 222 41.23 1.66 -21.59
N ALA A 223 41.29 0.82 -22.62
CA ALA A 223 40.25 0.75 -23.65
C ALA A 223 38.91 0.20 -23.08
N SER A 224 38.98 -0.67 -22.10
CA SER A 224 37.79 -1.19 -21.41
C SER A 224 37.25 -0.26 -20.31
N TRP A 225 38.06 0.71 -19.87
CA TRP A 225 37.64 1.60 -18.78
C TRP A 225 36.45 2.47 -19.13
N ASP A 226 36.43 3.10 -20.29
CA ASP A 226 35.31 3.94 -20.73
C ASP A 226 34.01 3.15 -20.77
N ARG A 227 34.06 1.93 -21.29
CA ARG A 227 32.91 1.02 -21.31
C ARG A 227 32.44 0.64 -19.92
N PHE A 228 33.36 0.37 -18.98
CA PHE A 228 32.98 0.09 -17.58
C PHE A 228 32.39 1.30 -16.89
N LEU A 229 32.94 2.49 -17.12
CA LEU A 229 32.41 3.74 -16.58
C LEU A 229 31.01 4.05 -17.12
N ASP A 230 30.75 3.84 -18.42
CA ASP A 230 29.42 4.00 -19.01
C ASP A 230 28.41 3.05 -18.39
N ILE A 231 28.77 1.78 -18.18
CA ILE A 231 27.88 0.81 -17.51
C ILE A 231 27.63 1.24 -16.06
N MET A 232 28.68 1.66 -15.35
CA MET A 232 28.56 2.12 -13.95
C MET A 232 27.69 3.37 -13.84
N ALA A 233 27.82 4.32 -14.78
CA ALA A 233 26.97 5.51 -14.84
C ALA A 233 25.50 5.13 -15.04
N GLY A 234 25.20 4.21 -15.98
CA GLY A 234 23.87 3.69 -16.22
C GLY A 234 23.25 2.99 -15.01
N GLU A 235 24.04 2.17 -14.28
CA GLU A 235 23.56 1.52 -13.04
C GLU A 235 23.34 2.52 -11.91
N SER A 236 24.17 3.56 -11.79
CA SER A 236 23.98 4.65 -10.81
C SER A 236 22.70 5.44 -11.08
N GLU A 237 22.43 5.79 -12.34
CA GLU A 237 21.16 6.43 -12.73
C GLU A 237 19.95 5.56 -12.45
N ARG A 238 20.06 4.25 -12.72
CA ARG A 238 19.01 3.30 -12.41
C ARG A 238 18.71 3.25 -10.91
N MET A 239 19.74 3.21 -10.06
CA MET A 239 19.60 3.26 -8.61
C MET A 239 18.94 4.57 -8.15
N SER A 240 19.36 5.71 -8.70
CA SER A 240 18.79 7.01 -8.36
C SER A 240 17.30 7.09 -8.68
N ARG A 241 16.90 6.59 -9.86
CA ARG A 241 15.46 6.48 -10.24
C ARG A 241 14.70 5.54 -9.30
N LEU A 242 15.26 4.39 -8.95
CA LEU A 242 14.62 3.45 -8.04
C LEU A 242 14.38 4.09 -6.66
N ILE A 243 15.37 4.81 -6.13
CA ILE A 243 15.26 5.52 -4.85
C ILE A 243 14.18 6.62 -4.94
N ALA A 244 14.15 7.40 -6.02
CA ALA A 244 13.13 8.42 -6.23
C ALA A 244 11.72 7.81 -6.30
N ASP A 245 11.53 6.70 -7.01
CA ASP A 245 10.28 5.95 -7.10
C ASP A 245 9.82 5.43 -5.72
N LEU A 246 10.75 4.88 -4.93
CA LEU A 246 10.47 4.40 -3.57
C LEU A 246 10.05 5.53 -2.63
N LEU A 247 10.72 6.67 -2.68
CA LEU A 247 10.40 7.85 -1.89
C LEU A 247 9.07 8.47 -2.30
N SER A 248 8.78 8.54 -3.61
CA SER A 248 7.51 9.02 -4.14
C SER A 248 6.36 8.13 -3.65
N LEU A 249 6.47 6.80 -3.82
CA LEU A 249 5.46 5.86 -3.36
C LEU A 249 5.23 5.98 -1.85
N SER A 250 6.31 6.09 -1.06
CA SER A 250 6.21 6.28 0.39
C SER A 250 5.48 7.58 0.76
N ARG A 251 5.76 8.70 0.07
CA ARG A 251 5.06 9.98 0.32
C ARG A 251 3.57 9.86 0.03
N ILE A 252 3.20 9.26 -1.10
CA ILE A 252 1.79 9.08 -1.51
C ILE A 252 1.05 8.22 -0.48
N GLU A 253 1.65 7.14 0.02
CA GLU A 253 1.05 6.29 1.07
C GLU A 253 0.83 7.06 2.38
N PHE A 254 1.75 7.94 2.77
CA PHE A 254 1.58 8.79 3.96
C PHE A 254 0.52 9.88 3.78
N SER A 255 0.37 10.43 2.57
CA SER A 255 -0.61 11.48 2.26
C SER A 255 -1.98 10.94 1.83
N GLU A 256 -2.16 9.63 1.71
CA GLU A 256 -3.42 9.00 1.25
C GLU A 256 -4.67 9.48 2.02
N HIS A 257 -4.49 9.89 3.28
CA HIS A 257 -5.58 10.39 4.12
C HIS A 257 -5.88 11.89 3.93
N ILE A 258 -5.03 12.62 3.22
CA ILE A 258 -5.16 14.06 3.00
C ILE A 258 -5.63 14.26 1.56
N ALA A 259 -6.94 14.44 1.38
CA ALA A 259 -7.49 14.63 0.02
C ALA A 259 -6.90 15.87 -0.66
N PRO A 260 -6.58 15.81 -1.96
CA PRO A 260 -6.17 16.97 -2.74
C PRO A 260 -7.18 18.11 -2.62
N SER A 261 -6.68 19.34 -2.51
CA SER A 261 -7.51 20.56 -2.34
C SER A 261 -7.17 21.67 -3.33
N GLU A 262 -6.06 21.56 -4.04
CA GLU A 262 -5.61 22.57 -4.99
C GLU A 262 -6.36 22.44 -6.32
N ARG A 263 -6.61 23.59 -6.97
CA ARG A 263 -7.27 23.64 -8.27
C ARG A 263 -6.22 23.81 -9.33
N GLU A 264 -6.14 22.83 -10.23
CA GLU A 264 -5.14 22.75 -11.28
C GLU A 264 -5.80 22.61 -12.65
N ASP A 265 -5.10 23.03 -13.69
CA ASP A 265 -5.50 22.81 -15.08
C ASP A 265 -4.85 21.52 -15.60
N PHE A 266 -5.68 20.51 -15.83
CA PHE A 266 -5.25 19.20 -16.32
C PHE A 266 -4.63 19.27 -17.73
N ALA A 267 -5.20 20.10 -18.63
CA ALA A 267 -4.65 20.26 -19.98
C ALA A 267 -3.21 20.77 -19.91
N ARG A 268 -2.97 21.77 -19.08
CA ARG A 268 -1.63 22.36 -18.90
C ARG A 268 -0.62 21.34 -18.38
N ILE A 269 -1.02 20.49 -17.42
CA ILE A 269 -0.15 19.44 -16.89
C ILE A 269 0.24 18.43 -17.98
N VAL A 270 -0.73 18.01 -18.80
CA VAL A 270 -0.47 17.05 -19.91
C VAL A 270 0.47 17.66 -20.95
N LEU A 271 0.26 18.93 -21.30
CA LEU A 271 1.10 19.66 -22.26
C LEU A 271 2.54 19.78 -21.75
N ASP A 272 2.72 20.26 -20.51
CA ASP A 272 4.04 20.44 -19.89
C ASP A 272 4.82 19.11 -19.81
N ALA A 273 4.15 18.00 -19.40
CA ALA A 273 4.76 16.67 -19.36
C ALA A 273 5.15 16.16 -20.76
N THR A 274 4.31 16.42 -21.76
CA THR A 274 4.56 16.00 -23.14
C THR A 274 5.73 16.78 -23.74
N GLU A 275 5.82 18.09 -23.49
CA GLU A 275 6.94 18.93 -23.92
C GLU A 275 8.26 18.49 -23.27
N ALA A 276 8.26 18.18 -21.97
CA ALA A 276 9.44 17.72 -21.25
C ALA A 276 10.03 16.42 -21.80
N LEU A 277 9.19 15.53 -22.37
CA LEU A 277 9.60 14.24 -22.92
C LEU A 277 9.88 14.24 -24.42
N GLN A 278 9.66 15.37 -25.15
CA GLN A 278 9.98 15.52 -26.56
C GLN A 278 11.46 15.21 -26.92
N PRO A 279 12.47 15.64 -26.14
CA PRO A 279 13.87 15.27 -26.43
C PRO A 279 14.08 13.77 -26.38
N ILE A 280 13.52 13.07 -25.41
CA ILE A 280 13.64 11.62 -25.26
C ILE A 280 12.97 10.88 -26.42
N ALA A 281 11.80 11.36 -26.88
CA ALA A 281 11.13 10.81 -28.06
C ALA A 281 12.01 10.92 -29.31
N ARG A 282 12.64 12.08 -29.54
CA ARG A 282 13.57 12.32 -30.66
C ARG A 282 14.79 11.41 -30.61
N ASP A 283 15.43 11.31 -29.44
CA ASP A 283 16.62 10.46 -29.25
C ASP A 283 16.31 8.98 -29.52
N ARG A 284 15.06 8.54 -29.26
CA ARG A 284 14.57 7.19 -29.55
C ARG A 284 14.03 7.01 -30.97
N ASN A 285 13.98 8.08 -31.76
CA ASN A 285 13.35 8.10 -33.08
C ASN A 285 11.87 7.66 -33.02
N VAL A 286 11.12 8.16 -32.02
CA VAL A 286 9.68 7.92 -31.85
C VAL A 286 8.91 9.20 -32.09
N THR A 287 7.85 9.13 -32.89
CA THR A 287 6.97 10.27 -33.14
C THR A 287 5.97 10.42 -31.98
N LEU A 288 5.95 11.58 -31.35
CA LEU A 288 5.00 11.90 -30.29
C LEU A 288 3.90 12.82 -30.85
N GLU A 289 2.68 12.30 -30.95
CA GLU A 289 1.51 13.03 -31.46
C GLU A 289 0.60 13.44 -30.30
N LEU A 290 0.11 14.67 -30.34
CA LEU A 290 -0.77 15.22 -29.33
C LEU A 290 -2.14 15.54 -29.92
N ASN A 291 -3.19 14.93 -29.36
CA ASN A 291 -4.58 15.10 -29.75
C ASN A 291 -5.40 15.59 -28.54
N GLY A 292 -5.50 16.87 -28.37
CA GLY A 292 -6.22 17.51 -27.29
C GLY A 292 -6.56 18.96 -27.62
N THR A 293 -7.21 19.65 -26.69
CA THR A 293 -7.50 21.08 -26.81
C THR A 293 -6.78 21.81 -25.68
N ASP A 294 -6.47 23.10 -25.95
CA ASP A 294 -5.90 24.00 -24.94
C ASP A 294 -6.99 24.61 -24.02
N ASP A 295 -8.21 24.09 -24.07
CA ASP A 295 -9.30 24.54 -23.22
C ASP A 295 -8.98 24.20 -21.72
N ASP A 296 -9.36 25.11 -20.84
CA ASP A 296 -9.21 24.99 -19.41
C ASP A 296 -9.95 23.72 -18.89
N MET A 297 -9.22 22.80 -18.28
CA MET A 297 -9.73 21.55 -17.74
C MET A 297 -9.51 21.47 -16.23
N PRO A 298 -10.29 22.22 -15.44
CA PRO A 298 -10.06 22.33 -14.01
C PRO A 298 -10.30 21.01 -13.29
N VAL A 299 -9.33 20.59 -12.47
CA VAL A 299 -9.39 19.44 -11.58
C VAL A 299 -8.99 19.83 -10.17
N VAL A 300 -9.41 19.05 -9.17
CA VAL A 300 -8.88 19.19 -7.81
C VAL A 300 -7.79 18.14 -7.64
N ALA A 301 -6.54 18.58 -7.68
CA ALA A 301 -5.39 17.68 -7.76
C ALA A 301 -4.12 18.31 -7.18
N HIS A 302 -3.15 17.46 -6.83
CA HIS A 302 -1.76 17.87 -6.63
C HIS A 302 -1.03 17.83 -7.97
N ARG A 303 -0.57 19.01 -8.45
CA ARG A 303 0.08 19.17 -9.76
C ARG A 303 1.21 18.16 -9.97
N ASP A 304 2.14 18.07 -9.02
CA ASP A 304 3.33 17.21 -9.13
C ASP A 304 2.96 15.73 -9.23
N GLU A 305 1.91 15.29 -8.52
CA GLU A 305 1.43 13.90 -8.58
C GLU A 305 0.81 13.59 -9.95
N ILE A 306 -0.03 14.48 -10.49
CA ILE A 306 -0.60 14.26 -11.84
C ILE A 306 0.48 14.37 -12.93
N MET A 307 1.44 15.29 -12.80
CA MET A 307 2.62 15.35 -13.67
C MET A 307 3.34 14.00 -13.67
N GLN A 308 3.62 13.44 -12.50
CA GLN A 308 4.28 12.14 -12.37
C GLN A 308 3.47 10.98 -12.99
N VAL A 309 2.13 11.03 -12.95
CA VAL A 309 1.28 10.06 -13.65
C VAL A 309 1.51 10.13 -15.16
N VAL A 310 1.44 11.33 -15.73
CA VAL A 310 1.61 11.53 -17.18
C VAL A 310 3.02 11.12 -17.62
N GLU A 311 4.05 11.54 -16.90
CA GLU A 311 5.44 11.18 -17.17
C GLU A 311 5.68 9.67 -17.11
N ASN A 312 5.15 8.97 -16.11
CA ASN A 312 5.27 7.52 -16.00
C ASN A 312 4.61 6.78 -17.16
N LEU A 313 3.42 7.21 -17.57
CA LEU A 313 2.72 6.59 -18.70
C LEU A 313 3.42 6.88 -20.03
N LEU A 314 3.82 8.14 -20.28
CA LEU A 314 4.55 8.53 -21.46
C LEU A 314 5.92 7.86 -21.57
N THR A 315 6.68 7.83 -20.49
CA THR A 315 8.00 7.17 -20.46
C THR A 315 7.87 5.68 -20.77
N ASN A 316 6.81 5.03 -20.26
CA ASN A 316 6.53 3.64 -20.60
C ASN A 316 6.19 3.49 -22.09
N ALA A 317 5.32 4.31 -22.64
CA ALA A 317 4.97 4.29 -24.06
C ALA A 317 6.20 4.47 -24.95
N LEU A 318 7.02 5.51 -24.70
CA LEU A 318 8.26 5.76 -25.44
C LEU A 318 9.29 4.64 -25.32
N LYS A 319 9.30 3.95 -24.18
CA LYS A 319 10.22 2.85 -23.88
C LYS A 319 9.89 1.59 -24.69
N TYR A 320 8.60 1.28 -24.85
CA TYR A 320 8.16 0.05 -25.51
C TYR A 320 7.87 0.24 -27.00
N THR A 321 7.71 1.47 -27.48
CA THR A 321 7.60 1.78 -28.91
C THR A 321 8.93 1.54 -29.65
N PRO A 322 8.95 0.78 -30.76
CA PRO A 322 10.16 0.60 -31.56
C PRO A 322 10.56 1.91 -32.26
N PRO A 323 11.86 2.07 -32.62
CA PRO A 323 12.29 3.22 -33.42
C PRO A 323 11.51 3.34 -34.73
N GLY A 324 11.05 4.54 -35.05
CA GLY A 324 10.18 4.83 -36.19
C GLY A 324 8.69 4.71 -35.89
N GLY A 325 8.33 4.19 -34.73
CA GLY A 325 6.93 4.08 -34.27
C GLY A 325 6.40 5.40 -33.69
N ARG A 326 5.16 5.33 -33.22
CA ARG A 326 4.39 6.49 -32.75
C ARG A 326 3.85 6.25 -31.36
N VAL A 327 3.79 7.34 -30.59
CA VAL A 327 3.05 7.46 -29.35
C VAL A 327 2.02 8.56 -29.48
N THR A 328 0.74 8.24 -29.26
CA THR A 328 -0.35 9.21 -29.37
C THR A 328 -0.87 9.54 -27.99
N VAL A 329 -0.91 10.82 -27.65
CA VAL A 329 -1.46 11.36 -26.40
C VAL A 329 -2.78 12.05 -26.73
N SER A 330 -3.89 11.50 -26.24
CA SER A 330 -5.23 12.05 -26.43
C SER A 330 -5.83 12.41 -25.08
N PHE A 331 -6.37 13.60 -24.93
CA PHE A 331 -7.00 14.05 -23.69
C PHE A 331 -8.15 15.02 -23.95
N GLY A 332 -9.00 15.21 -22.94
CA GLY A 332 -10.13 16.12 -23.08
C GLY A 332 -11.10 16.06 -21.91
N LEU A 333 -12.15 16.88 -22.02
CA LEU A 333 -13.27 16.92 -21.10
C LEU A 333 -14.40 15.99 -21.60
N ALA A 334 -15.07 15.33 -20.68
CA ALA A 334 -16.23 14.51 -20.92
C ALA A 334 -17.39 14.97 -20.04
N ALA A 335 -18.61 14.81 -20.53
CA ALA A 335 -19.81 15.24 -19.80
C ALA A 335 -20.10 14.36 -18.58
N SER A 336 -19.54 13.14 -18.52
CA SER A 336 -19.70 12.23 -17.40
C SER A 336 -18.47 11.35 -17.17
N MET A 337 -18.35 10.82 -15.94
CA MET A 337 -17.33 9.84 -15.56
C MET A 337 -17.36 8.58 -16.46
N SER A 338 -18.55 8.13 -16.86
CA SER A 338 -18.71 6.99 -17.76
C SER A 338 -18.18 7.26 -19.15
N GLU A 339 -18.44 8.46 -19.68
CA GLU A 339 -17.90 8.90 -20.97
C GLU A 339 -16.38 9.04 -20.90
N ALA A 340 -15.86 9.68 -19.85
CA ALA A 340 -14.42 9.83 -19.63
C ALA A 340 -13.73 8.47 -19.62
N ARG A 341 -14.26 7.49 -18.87
CA ARG A 341 -13.78 6.10 -18.86
C ARG A 341 -13.79 5.49 -20.26
N THR A 342 -14.87 5.67 -21.00
CA THR A 342 -14.99 5.11 -22.35
C THR A 342 -13.94 5.69 -23.28
N ARG A 343 -13.74 7.01 -23.28
CA ARG A 343 -12.72 7.67 -24.09
C ARG A 343 -11.29 7.29 -23.71
N ALA A 344 -11.03 7.14 -22.40
CA ALA A 344 -9.73 6.74 -21.89
C ALA A 344 -9.39 5.26 -22.18
N ALA A 345 -10.38 4.34 -22.06
CA ALA A 345 -10.17 2.90 -22.01
C ALA A 345 -10.62 2.13 -23.26
N GLN A 346 -11.25 2.77 -24.23
CA GLN A 346 -11.86 2.10 -25.40
C GLN A 346 -11.59 2.90 -26.67
N GLY A 347 -10.38 2.80 -27.22
CA GLY A 347 -10.00 3.43 -28.49
C GLY A 347 -10.09 2.46 -29.69
N TRP A 348 -9.88 1.18 -29.47
CA TRP A 348 -9.86 0.18 -30.52
C TRP A 348 -11.16 -0.64 -30.59
N ARG A 349 -11.54 -1.09 -31.80
CA ARG A 349 -12.71 -1.96 -31.99
C ARG A 349 -12.55 -3.31 -31.30
N GLU A 350 -11.36 -3.89 -31.41
CA GLU A 350 -11.00 -5.18 -30.85
C GLU A 350 -9.72 -4.99 -30.02
N GLY A 351 -9.66 -5.58 -28.84
CA GLY A 351 -8.52 -5.49 -27.93
C GLY A 351 -8.88 -6.08 -26.57
N GLU A 352 -7.87 -6.60 -25.89
CA GLU A 352 -8.02 -6.99 -24.48
C GLU A 352 -8.04 -5.73 -23.61
N ARG A 353 -8.98 -5.69 -22.69
CA ARG A 353 -9.22 -4.52 -21.82
C ARG A 353 -9.28 -4.92 -20.38
N MET A 354 -8.68 -4.10 -19.51
CA MET A 354 -8.78 -4.27 -18.08
C MET A 354 -8.83 -2.93 -17.35
N THR A 355 -9.77 -2.80 -16.43
CA THR A 355 -9.76 -1.69 -15.46
C THR A 355 -8.86 -2.09 -14.30
N LEU A 356 -7.72 -1.43 -14.17
CA LEU A 356 -6.73 -1.66 -13.11
C LEU A 356 -7.14 -0.96 -11.80
N LEU A 357 -7.87 0.14 -11.92
CA LEU A 357 -8.43 0.91 -10.80
C LEU A 357 -9.78 1.51 -11.23
N PRO A 358 -10.90 1.12 -10.61
CA PRO A 358 -12.17 1.81 -10.81
C PRO A 358 -12.14 3.19 -10.12
N ALA A 359 -12.68 4.22 -10.78
CA ALA A 359 -12.81 5.53 -10.15
C ALA A 359 -13.84 5.52 -9.03
N ALA A 360 -13.48 6.09 -7.91
CA ALA A 360 -14.37 6.26 -6.76
C ALA A 360 -14.91 7.69 -6.67
N GLY A 361 -15.77 8.13 -7.55
CA GLY A 361 -16.26 9.53 -7.61
C GLY A 361 -16.49 10.17 -6.23
N ARG A 362 -16.38 11.48 -6.14
CA ARG A 362 -16.72 12.22 -4.90
C ARG A 362 -18.24 12.40 -4.80
N PRO A 363 -18.88 12.13 -3.66
CA PRO A 363 -20.28 12.51 -3.48
C PRO A 363 -20.44 14.02 -3.69
N GLY A 364 -21.37 14.43 -4.58
CA GLY A 364 -21.64 15.84 -4.87
C GLY A 364 -20.66 16.54 -5.83
N THR A 365 -19.73 15.81 -6.48
CA THR A 365 -18.94 16.33 -7.61
C THR A 365 -19.78 16.38 -8.88
N PRO A 366 -19.48 17.29 -9.83
CA PRO A 366 -20.13 17.30 -11.14
C PRO A 366 -19.86 15.98 -11.87
N ASP A 367 -20.79 15.57 -12.72
CA ASP A 367 -20.61 14.38 -13.58
C ASP A 367 -19.48 14.60 -14.60
N ALA A 368 -19.16 15.86 -14.94
CA ALA A 368 -18.05 16.18 -15.83
C ALA A 368 -16.72 15.65 -15.32
N SER A 369 -15.93 15.11 -16.22
CA SER A 369 -14.66 14.46 -15.90
C SER A 369 -13.64 14.70 -16.99
N VAL A 370 -12.36 14.79 -16.63
CA VAL A 370 -11.26 14.82 -17.59
C VAL A 370 -10.77 13.41 -17.84
N TRP A 371 -10.20 13.18 -19.02
CA TRP A 371 -9.62 11.92 -19.41
C TRP A 371 -8.31 12.13 -20.17
N LEU A 372 -7.41 11.17 -20.07
CA LEU A 372 -6.16 11.04 -20.82
C LEU A 372 -6.03 9.61 -21.31
N ARG A 373 -5.59 9.45 -22.56
CA ARG A 373 -5.22 8.18 -23.18
C ARG A 373 -3.86 8.33 -23.83
N ILE A 374 -2.93 7.47 -23.47
CA ILE A 374 -1.60 7.38 -24.07
C ILE A 374 -1.51 6.02 -24.75
N GLU A 375 -1.34 6.04 -26.06
CA GLU A 375 -1.33 4.88 -26.94
C GLU A 375 0.04 4.72 -27.58
N ASP A 376 0.61 3.52 -27.52
CA ASP A 376 1.91 3.15 -28.08
C ASP A 376 1.77 2.11 -29.18
N GLU A 377 2.69 2.12 -30.16
CA GLU A 377 2.85 1.10 -31.21
C GLU A 377 3.88 0.03 -30.79
N GLY A 378 3.82 -0.39 -29.54
CA GLY A 378 4.70 -1.41 -28.97
C GLY A 378 4.27 -2.85 -29.27
N PRO A 379 4.88 -3.84 -28.61
CA PRO A 379 4.57 -5.25 -28.82
C PRO A 379 3.21 -5.70 -28.27
N GLY A 380 2.51 -4.83 -27.54
CA GLY A 380 1.32 -5.21 -26.79
C GLY A 380 1.66 -6.01 -25.53
N ILE A 381 0.63 -6.38 -24.77
CA ILE A 381 0.74 -7.06 -23.48
C ILE A 381 -0.11 -8.32 -23.52
N GLU A 382 0.44 -9.46 -23.10
CA GLU A 382 -0.30 -10.71 -23.00
C GLU A 382 -1.36 -10.63 -21.88
N ARG A 383 -2.50 -11.27 -22.11
CA ARG A 383 -3.66 -11.22 -21.22
C ARG A 383 -3.36 -11.62 -19.79
N GLU A 384 -2.49 -12.60 -19.60
CA GLU A 384 -2.11 -13.11 -18.28
C GLU A 384 -1.38 -12.08 -17.42
N HIS A 385 -0.73 -11.08 -18.04
CA HIS A 385 -0.02 -10.02 -17.36
C HIS A 385 -0.91 -8.85 -16.92
N LEU A 386 -2.07 -8.65 -17.58
CA LEU A 386 -2.94 -7.50 -17.33
C LEU A 386 -3.34 -7.33 -15.85
N PRO A 387 -3.77 -8.38 -15.12
CA PRO A 387 -4.17 -8.24 -13.72
C PRO A 387 -3.05 -7.74 -12.80
N ARG A 388 -1.81 -8.01 -13.19
CA ARG A 388 -0.62 -7.79 -12.38
C ARG A 388 0.12 -6.48 -12.69
N LEU A 389 -0.26 -5.76 -13.75
CA LEU A 389 0.44 -4.56 -14.21
C LEU A 389 0.55 -3.44 -13.14
N GLY A 390 -0.41 -3.38 -12.22
CA GLY A 390 -0.38 -2.42 -11.10
C GLY A 390 0.30 -2.94 -9.82
N GLU A 391 0.91 -4.14 -9.84
CA GLU A 391 1.66 -4.67 -8.71
C GLU A 391 3.06 -4.04 -8.66
N ARG A 392 3.57 -3.83 -7.44
CA ARG A 392 4.91 -3.26 -7.21
C ARG A 392 5.99 -4.22 -7.67
N PHE A 393 7.00 -3.72 -8.41
CA PHE A 393 8.12 -4.49 -8.98
C PHE A 393 7.71 -5.49 -10.05
N TYR A 394 6.45 -5.52 -10.47
CA TYR A 394 6.02 -6.42 -11.52
C TYR A 394 6.47 -5.95 -12.89
N ARG A 395 6.93 -6.91 -13.70
CA ARG A 395 7.36 -6.71 -15.09
C ARG A 395 6.89 -7.89 -15.93
N ALA A 396 6.18 -7.62 -17.02
CA ALA A 396 5.73 -8.64 -17.97
C ALA A 396 6.92 -9.30 -18.71
N ASP A 397 8.00 -8.55 -18.94
CA ASP A 397 9.21 -9.01 -19.65
C ASP A 397 10.36 -9.33 -18.70
N GLN A 398 10.33 -10.45 -17.99
CA GLN A 398 11.52 -10.97 -17.27
C GLN A 398 12.43 -11.83 -18.17
N SER A 399 11.94 -12.31 -19.32
CA SER A 399 12.60 -13.35 -20.13
C SER A 399 13.26 -12.86 -21.43
N ARG A 400 13.00 -11.66 -21.89
CA ARG A 400 13.58 -11.11 -23.13
C ARG A 400 14.83 -10.27 -22.85
N GLY A 401 15.93 -10.95 -22.56
CA GLY A 401 17.32 -10.49 -22.78
C GLY A 401 17.63 -8.99 -22.62
N GLY A 402 17.43 -8.41 -21.45
CA GLY A 402 18.37 -7.40 -20.95
C GLY A 402 18.34 -5.97 -21.52
N LYS A 403 17.54 -5.59 -22.52
CA LYS A 403 17.63 -4.24 -23.13
C LYS A 403 16.61 -3.22 -22.59
N ILE A 404 15.54 -3.65 -21.95
CA ILE A 404 14.51 -2.74 -21.48
C ILE A 404 14.58 -2.61 -19.94
N THR A 405 15.28 -1.58 -19.49
CA THR A 405 15.44 -1.28 -18.05
C THR A 405 14.21 -0.59 -17.47
N GLY A 406 13.75 -1.03 -16.29
CA GLY A 406 12.67 -0.36 -15.55
C GLY A 406 12.58 -0.90 -14.13
N THR A 407 12.12 -0.08 -13.20
CA THR A 407 11.99 -0.40 -11.77
C THR A 407 10.80 -1.31 -11.46
N GLY A 408 9.77 -1.35 -12.34
CA GLY A 408 8.50 -2.01 -12.07
C GLY A 408 7.63 -1.27 -11.03
N LEU A 409 7.98 -0.02 -10.71
CA LEU A 409 7.24 0.82 -9.76
C LEU A 409 6.35 1.86 -10.45
N GLY A 410 6.68 2.31 -11.66
CA GLY A 410 5.99 3.42 -12.32
C GLY A 410 4.47 3.24 -12.40
N LEU A 411 3.97 2.07 -12.83
CA LEU A 411 2.53 1.84 -12.95
C LEU A 411 1.85 1.64 -11.57
N ALA A 412 2.58 1.12 -10.58
CA ALA A 412 2.10 1.07 -9.20
C ALA A 412 1.96 2.49 -8.62
N ILE A 413 2.91 3.39 -8.90
CA ILE A 413 2.84 4.82 -8.53
C ILE A 413 1.62 5.47 -9.20
N VAL A 414 1.43 5.26 -10.51
CA VAL A 414 0.23 5.76 -11.22
C VAL A 414 -1.05 5.31 -10.53
N LYS A 415 -1.15 4.01 -10.20
CA LYS A 415 -2.33 3.46 -9.53
C LYS A 415 -2.59 4.10 -8.17
N HIS A 416 -1.54 4.30 -7.34
CA HIS A 416 -1.67 4.94 -6.03
C HIS A 416 -2.07 6.43 -6.15
N ILE A 417 -1.44 7.19 -7.05
CA ILE A 417 -1.81 8.59 -7.30
C ILE A 417 -3.26 8.69 -7.76
N MET A 418 -3.66 7.85 -8.71
CA MET A 418 -5.04 7.84 -9.21
C MET A 418 -6.04 7.47 -8.13
N ALA A 419 -5.71 6.53 -7.23
CA ALA A 419 -6.54 6.20 -6.07
C ALA A 419 -6.67 7.39 -5.11
N HIS A 420 -5.56 8.07 -4.81
CA HIS A 420 -5.53 9.28 -3.98
C HIS A 420 -6.43 10.40 -4.55
N HIS A 421 -6.45 10.56 -5.87
CA HIS A 421 -7.30 11.53 -6.59
C HIS A 421 -8.71 10.98 -6.91
N ARG A 422 -9.07 9.77 -6.42
CA ARG A 422 -10.34 9.08 -6.71
C ARG A 422 -10.63 8.92 -8.20
N GLY A 423 -9.57 8.93 -8.99
CA GLY A 423 -9.60 8.69 -10.42
C GLY A 423 -9.62 7.20 -10.76
N GLY A 424 -9.67 6.91 -12.05
CA GLY A 424 -9.60 5.56 -12.58
C GLY A 424 -8.40 5.35 -13.49
N LEU A 425 -8.00 4.09 -13.66
CA LEU A 425 -6.93 3.65 -14.52
C LEU A 425 -7.36 2.39 -15.27
N ALA A 426 -7.14 2.36 -16.57
CA ALA A 426 -7.39 1.19 -17.40
C ALA A 426 -6.26 0.97 -18.41
N VAL A 427 -6.20 -0.24 -18.93
CA VAL A 427 -5.33 -0.64 -20.03
C VAL A 427 -6.15 -1.29 -21.12
N GLU A 428 -5.83 -0.99 -22.37
CA GLU A 428 -6.29 -1.66 -23.56
C GLU A 428 -5.06 -2.10 -24.36
N THR A 429 -5.04 -3.31 -24.88
CA THR A 429 -3.87 -3.83 -25.58
C THR A 429 -4.24 -4.79 -26.72
N ARG A 430 -3.39 -4.83 -27.73
CA ARG A 430 -3.37 -5.82 -28.81
C ARG A 430 -1.96 -6.35 -28.99
N LEU A 431 -1.85 -7.63 -28.89
CA LEU A 431 -0.54 -8.27 -29.03
C LEU A 431 0.00 -8.05 -30.46
N GLY A 432 1.21 -7.51 -30.57
CA GLY A 432 1.88 -7.16 -31.82
C GLY A 432 1.48 -5.81 -32.43
N GLU A 433 0.49 -5.11 -31.89
CA GLU A 433 0.01 -3.81 -32.41
C GLU A 433 0.27 -2.65 -31.44
N GLY A 434 0.26 -2.89 -30.11
CA GLY A 434 0.53 -1.87 -29.12
C GLY A 434 -0.32 -1.98 -27.86
N SER A 435 -0.18 -0.96 -27.00
CA SER A 435 -0.97 -0.81 -25.78
C SER A 435 -1.41 0.64 -25.60
N ALA A 436 -2.50 0.81 -24.85
CA ALA A 436 -3.01 2.12 -24.47
C ALA A 436 -3.33 2.12 -22.97
N PHE A 437 -2.79 3.09 -22.26
CA PHE A 437 -3.13 3.35 -20.87
C PHE A 437 -4.01 4.58 -20.78
N GLY A 438 -5.14 4.45 -20.08
CA GLY A 438 -6.11 5.51 -19.92
C GLY A 438 -6.38 5.83 -18.45
N ILE A 439 -6.42 7.12 -18.13
CA ILE A 439 -6.83 7.62 -16.81
C ILE A 439 -8.01 8.58 -16.94
N TRP A 440 -8.78 8.73 -15.89
CA TRP A 440 -9.86 9.70 -15.80
C TRP A 440 -10.06 10.19 -14.37
N LEU A 441 -10.41 11.46 -14.22
CA LEU A 441 -10.58 12.17 -12.96
C LEU A 441 -11.87 13.01 -12.97
N PRO A 442 -12.53 13.22 -11.82
CA PRO A 442 -13.60 14.21 -11.72
C PRO A 442 -13.07 15.62 -12.05
N ALA A 443 -13.77 16.35 -12.91
CA ALA A 443 -13.48 17.76 -13.11
C ALA A 443 -13.86 18.58 -11.86
N ALA A 444 -13.16 19.70 -11.63
CA ALA A 444 -13.59 20.66 -10.62
C ALA A 444 -14.84 21.41 -11.11
N ARG A 445 -15.66 21.88 -10.18
CA ARG A 445 -16.73 22.82 -10.55
C ARG A 445 -16.11 24.13 -11.06
N PRO A 446 -16.71 24.75 -12.09
CA PRO A 446 -16.25 26.03 -12.58
C PRO A 446 -16.23 27.12 -11.50
#